data_89e42d1d408d46233bfcd8a14944c54e
#
_entry.id   89e42d1d408d46233bfcd8a14944c54e
#
_cell.length_a   1.000
_cell.length_b   1.000
_cell.length_c   1.000
_cell.angle_alpha   90.00
_cell.angle_beta   90.00
_cell.angle_gamma   90.00
#
_symmetry.space_group_name_H-M   'P 1'
#
loop_
_entity.id
_entity.type
_entity.pdbx_description
1 polymer ?
#
loop_
_entity_poly.entity_id
_entity_poly.type
_entity_poly.pdbx_seq_one_letter_code
_entity_poly.pdbx_strand_id
1 'polypeptide(L)'
;MLSRMTEPAGLRERKKARVRETIAATAIRMFLESGFDQVSITDIAREADVARRTLFAYFPAKEDLVLQRFADHEDEAARIVRARRPGQPPLDALRAALLDRLRQRDPGTGLNDDPEIIAFLQLISGTESLAARLTRYTARGIDALAEALRESGFDPLTARLTAAQVIVVERELAFMNHQYLVNGESAADRYPEAVRAIDHAFDLLRDGLGIPLEVTKKSWESSVPSNKRQSHRPASG
;
A
#
# COMPACT_ATOMS: atom_id res chain seq x y z
N MET A 1 -12.60 -52.08 -9.22
CA MET A 1 -11.89 -50.95 -9.81
C MET A 1 -12.74 -49.68 -9.60
N LEU A 2 -12.48 -48.96 -8.54
CA LEU A 2 -13.19 -47.69 -8.23
C LEU A 2 -12.46 -46.56 -8.97
N SER A 3 -13.12 -46.03 -9.98
CA SER A 3 -12.66 -44.87 -10.75
C SER A 3 -12.59 -43.66 -9.81
N ARG A 4 -11.39 -43.18 -9.49
CA ARG A 4 -11.19 -41.87 -8.86
C ARG A 4 -11.64 -40.82 -9.88
N MET A 5 -12.84 -40.27 -9.68
CA MET A 5 -13.27 -39.05 -10.37
C MET A 5 -12.29 -37.92 -9.98
N THR A 6 -11.43 -37.56 -10.91
CA THR A 6 -10.62 -36.35 -10.81
C THR A 6 -11.57 -35.14 -10.82
N GLU A 7 -11.78 -34.51 -9.70
CA GLU A 7 -12.46 -33.20 -9.65
C GLU A 7 -11.78 -32.25 -10.64
N PRO A 8 -12.53 -31.49 -11.44
CA PRO A 8 -11.94 -30.52 -12.37
C PRO A 8 -11.11 -29.50 -11.56
N ALA A 9 -9.87 -29.24 -12.02
CA ALA A 9 -8.91 -28.35 -11.36
C ALA A 9 -9.53 -27.01 -10.88
N GLY A 10 -10.52 -26.48 -11.61
CA GLY A 10 -11.23 -25.25 -11.24
C GLY A 10 -12.11 -25.36 -9.98
N LEU A 11 -12.67 -26.53 -9.65
CA LEU A 11 -13.49 -26.67 -8.43
C LEU A 11 -12.62 -26.72 -7.17
N ARG A 12 -11.49 -27.39 -7.24
CA ARG A 12 -10.52 -27.48 -6.15
C ARG A 12 -9.92 -26.11 -5.82
N GLU A 13 -9.55 -25.34 -6.85
CA GLU A 13 -9.02 -23.99 -6.66
C GLU A 13 -10.07 -23.02 -6.11
N ARG A 14 -11.33 -23.08 -6.58
CA ARG A 14 -12.44 -22.29 -6.03
C ARG A 14 -12.68 -22.62 -4.55
N LYS A 15 -12.65 -23.88 -4.16
CA LYS A 15 -12.81 -24.32 -2.77
C LYS A 15 -11.66 -23.80 -1.90
N LYS A 16 -10.42 -23.86 -2.42
CA LYS A 16 -9.23 -23.34 -1.75
C LYS A 16 -9.31 -21.81 -1.55
N ALA A 17 -9.70 -21.07 -2.58
CA ALA A 17 -9.89 -19.62 -2.51
C ALA A 17 -10.96 -19.24 -1.47
N ARG A 18 -12.10 -19.95 -1.47
CA ARG A 18 -13.18 -19.71 -0.49
C ARG A 18 -12.74 -19.95 0.96
N VAL A 19 -11.99 -21.04 1.21
CA VAL A 19 -11.46 -21.32 2.55
C VAL A 19 -10.49 -20.22 2.98
N ARG A 20 -9.58 -19.79 2.08
CA ARG A 20 -8.66 -18.69 2.33
C ARG A 20 -9.39 -17.40 2.70
N GLU A 21 -10.41 -17.05 1.93
CA GLU A 21 -11.23 -15.87 2.16
C GLU A 21 -11.98 -15.92 3.50
N THR A 22 -12.59 -17.06 3.83
CA THR A 22 -13.28 -17.26 5.12
C THR A 22 -12.32 -17.07 6.30
N ILE A 23 -11.12 -17.67 6.26
CA ILE A 23 -10.13 -17.52 7.33
C ILE A 23 -9.72 -16.05 7.50
N ALA A 24 -9.44 -15.34 6.39
CA ALA A 24 -9.04 -13.95 6.45
C ALA A 24 -10.15 -13.02 6.94
N ALA A 25 -11.39 -13.20 6.47
CA ALA A 25 -12.53 -12.41 6.92
C ALA A 25 -12.78 -12.61 8.44
N THR A 26 -12.71 -13.87 8.91
CA THR A 26 -12.80 -14.17 10.34
C THR A 26 -11.71 -13.48 11.15
N ALA A 27 -10.46 -13.55 10.67
CA ALA A 27 -9.33 -12.93 11.36
C ALA A 27 -9.47 -11.39 11.41
N ILE A 28 -9.81 -10.75 10.30
CA ILE A 28 -9.99 -9.29 10.22
C ILE A 28 -11.08 -8.84 11.18
N ARG A 29 -12.25 -9.51 11.21
CA ARG A 29 -13.32 -9.21 12.16
C ARG A 29 -12.82 -9.28 13.60
N MET A 30 -12.16 -10.37 13.98
CA MET A 30 -11.62 -10.54 15.34
C MET A 30 -10.58 -9.46 15.69
N PHE A 31 -9.72 -9.08 14.75
CA PHE A 31 -8.73 -8.03 14.98
C PHE A 31 -9.38 -6.65 15.15
N LEU A 32 -10.43 -6.35 14.41
CA LEU A 32 -11.18 -5.10 14.56
C LEU A 32 -11.94 -5.04 15.90
N GLU A 33 -12.48 -6.18 16.38
CA GLU A 33 -13.21 -6.27 17.64
C GLU A 33 -12.30 -6.23 18.87
N SER A 34 -11.15 -6.90 18.83
CA SER A 34 -10.32 -7.16 20.03
C SER A 34 -8.90 -6.59 19.94
N GLY A 35 -8.50 -6.05 18.79
CA GLY A 35 -7.13 -5.60 18.53
C GLY A 35 -6.21 -6.71 18.00
N PHE A 36 -5.24 -6.31 17.17
CA PHE A 36 -4.34 -7.26 16.51
C PHE A 36 -3.57 -8.13 17.49
N ASP A 37 -2.97 -7.56 18.53
CA ASP A 37 -2.07 -8.28 19.43
C ASP A 37 -2.81 -9.25 20.36
N GLN A 38 -4.07 -8.97 20.71
CA GLN A 38 -4.86 -9.77 21.65
C GLN A 38 -5.42 -11.05 21.05
N VAL A 39 -5.56 -11.13 19.74
CA VAL A 39 -6.13 -12.31 19.06
C VAL A 39 -5.06 -13.30 18.69
N SER A 40 -5.18 -14.56 19.10
CA SER A 40 -4.22 -15.61 18.77
C SER A 40 -4.59 -16.34 17.47
N ILE A 41 -3.58 -16.91 16.80
CA ILE A 41 -3.79 -17.82 15.64
C ILE A 41 -4.68 -19.02 15.99
N THR A 42 -4.60 -19.50 17.24
CA THR A 42 -5.42 -20.62 17.70
C THR A 42 -6.91 -20.23 17.81
N ASP A 43 -7.18 -19.02 18.26
CA ASP A 43 -8.56 -18.51 18.34
C ASP A 43 -9.15 -18.31 16.96
N ILE A 44 -8.38 -17.76 16.02
CA ILE A 44 -8.80 -17.59 14.62
C ILE A 44 -9.08 -18.95 13.98
N ALA A 45 -8.23 -19.94 14.18
CA ALA A 45 -8.41 -21.27 13.59
C ALA A 45 -9.69 -21.93 14.14
N ARG A 46 -9.96 -21.79 15.46
CA ARG A 46 -11.18 -22.28 16.10
C ARG A 46 -12.43 -21.59 15.55
N GLU A 47 -12.42 -20.28 15.46
CA GLU A 47 -13.53 -19.47 14.98
C GLU A 47 -13.83 -19.70 13.49
N ALA A 48 -12.80 -19.92 12.68
CA ALA A 48 -12.93 -20.23 11.25
C ALA A 48 -13.21 -21.71 10.96
N ASP A 49 -13.37 -22.55 11.99
CA ASP A 49 -13.58 -24.00 11.90
C ASP A 49 -12.53 -24.71 11.04
N VAL A 50 -11.26 -24.38 11.24
CA VAL A 50 -10.14 -25.02 10.56
C VAL A 50 -9.06 -25.48 11.54
N ALA A 51 -8.34 -26.54 11.19
CA ALA A 51 -7.15 -26.92 11.95
C ALA A 51 -6.07 -25.83 11.86
N ARG A 52 -5.35 -25.56 12.95
CA ARG A 52 -4.20 -24.61 12.99
C ARG A 52 -3.20 -24.87 11.86
N ARG A 53 -2.90 -26.15 11.56
CA ARG A 53 -2.03 -26.54 10.44
C ARG A 53 -2.59 -26.08 9.09
N THR A 54 -3.88 -26.14 8.92
CA THR A 54 -4.57 -25.68 7.70
C THR A 54 -4.43 -24.17 7.55
N LEU A 55 -4.63 -23.41 8.64
CA LEU A 55 -4.45 -21.96 8.64
C LEU A 55 -3.03 -21.57 8.21
N PHE A 56 -2.00 -22.20 8.80
CA PHE A 56 -0.61 -21.93 8.41
C PHE A 56 -0.24 -22.35 6.99
N ALA A 57 -0.96 -23.32 6.40
CA ALA A 57 -0.77 -23.66 4.99
C ALA A 57 -1.26 -22.57 4.02
N TYR A 58 -2.20 -21.71 4.47
CA TYR A 58 -2.70 -20.56 3.71
C TYR A 58 -1.98 -19.26 4.07
N PHE A 59 -1.65 -19.07 5.33
CA PHE A 59 -1.11 -17.83 5.90
C PHE A 59 0.10 -18.15 6.79
N PRO A 60 1.33 -18.06 6.26
CA PRO A 60 2.55 -18.36 7.00
C PRO A 60 2.79 -17.48 8.24
N ALA A 61 2.22 -16.27 8.25
CA ALA A 61 2.31 -15.35 9.39
C ALA A 61 0.95 -14.74 9.70
N LYS A 62 0.78 -14.24 10.93
CA LYS A 62 -0.44 -13.61 11.41
C LYS A 62 -0.78 -12.34 10.61
N GLU A 63 0.23 -11.58 10.23
CA GLU A 63 0.10 -10.38 9.41
C GLU A 63 -0.45 -10.69 8.01
N ASP A 64 -0.17 -11.88 7.46
CA ASP A 64 -0.67 -12.27 6.14
C ASP A 64 -2.18 -12.45 6.10
N LEU A 65 -2.82 -12.71 7.25
CA LEU A 65 -4.27 -12.73 7.39
C LEU A 65 -4.93 -11.38 7.10
N VAL A 66 -4.25 -10.29 7.45
CA VAL A 66 -4.69 -8.92 7.20
C VAL A 66 -4.26 -8.47 5.80
N LEU A 67 -3.02 -8.73 5.44
CA LEU A 67 -2.37 -8.14 4.26
C LEU A 67 -2.60 -8.93 2.97
N GLN A 68 -3.39 -10.02 2.97
CA GLN A 68 -3.63 -10.81 1.76
C GLN A 68 -4.20 -10.00 0.59
N ARG A 69 -5.06 -9.01 0.87
CA ARG A 69 -5.63 -8.15 -0.18
C ARG A 69 -4.53 -7.35 -0.90
N PHE A 70 -3.49 -6.94 -0.19
CA PHE A 70 -2.34 -6.26 -0.78
C PHE A 70 -1.50 -7.24 -1.62
N ALA A 71 -1.39 -8.52 -1.19
CA ALA A 71 -0.73 -9.54 -1.98
C ALA A 71 -1.46 -9.82 -3.30
N ASP A 72 -2.79 -9.80 -3.29
CA ASP A 72 -3.62 -10.05 -4.47
C ASP A 72 -3.57 -8.88 -5.48
N HIS A 73 -3.10 -7.69 -5.07
CA HIS A 73 -2.99 -6.47 -5.88
C HIS A 73 -1.54 -6.01 -6.13
N GLU A 74 -0.52 -6.74 -5.63
CA GLU A 74 0.88 -6.30 -5.74
C GLU A 74 1.38 -6.16 -7.20
N ASP A 75 0.79 -6.90 -8.15
CA ASP A 75 1.13 -6.85 -9.58
C ASP A 75 0.16 -5.99 -10.42
N GLU A 76 -0.79 -5.30 -9.80
CA GLU A 76 -1.85 -4.55 -10.49
C GLU A 76 -1.29 -3.49 -11.43
N ALA A 77 -0.34 -2.68 -10.97
CA ALA A 77 0.30 -1.66 -11.80
C ALA A 77 1.03 -2.29 -13.02
N ALA A 78 1.68 -3.44 -12.82
CA ALA A 78 2.31 -4.17 -13.90
C ALA A 78 1.28 -4.68 -14.92
N ARG A 79 0.15 -5.21 -14.46
CA ARG A 79 -0.96 -5.66 -15.33
C ARG A 79 -1.54 -4.49 -16.14
N ILE A 80 -1.72 -3.32 -15.53
CA ILE A 80 -2.19 -2.10 -16.21
C ILE A 80 -1.21 -1.72 -17.33
N VAL A 81 0.09 -1.68 -17.06
CA VAL A 81 1.11 -1.35 -18.06
C VAL A 81 1.11 -2.36 -19.21
N ARG A 82 1.00 -3.66 -18.92
CA ARG A 82 0.96 -4.71 -19.97
C ARG A 82 -0.33 -4.65 -20.81
N ALA A 83 -1.45 -4.31 -20.19
CA ALA A 83 -2.75 -4.25 -20.85
C ALA A 83 -3.07 -2.91 -21.55
N ARG A 84 -2.17 -1.92 -21.48
CA ARG A 84 -2.38 -0.60 -22.08
C ARG A 84 -2.53 -0.65 -23.60
N ARG A 85 -3.18 0.35 -24.16
CA ARG A 85 -3.36 0.45 -25.62
C ARG A 85 -1.98 0.61 -26.30
N PRO A 86 -1.81 0.06 -27.52
CA PRO A 86 -0.64 0.31 -28.31
C PRO A 86 -0.36 1.80 -28.45
N GLY A 87 0.89 2.24 -28.19
CA GLY A 87 1.29 3.65 -28.25
C GLY A 87 0.90 4.50 -27.03
N GLN A 88 0.13 3.98 -26.08
CA GLN A 88 -0.20 4.72 -24.86
C GLN A 88 0.99 4.72 -23.91
N PRO A 89 1.45 5.92 -23.41
CA PRO A 89 2.48 5.98 -22.39
C PRO A 89 2.10 5.22 -21.11
N PRO A 90 3.02 4.47 -20.49
CA PRO A 90 2.73 3.73 -19.25
C PRO A 90 2.17 4.59 -18.12
N LEU A 91 2.73 5.80 -17.91
CA LEU A 91 2.25 6.71 -16.87
C LEU A 91 0.80 7.17 -17.10
N ASP A 92 0.41 7.40 -18.37
CA ASP A 92 -0.97 7.79 -18.69
C ASP A 92 -1.95 6.64 -18.43
N ALA A 93 -1.54 5.39 -18.67
CA ALA A 93 -2.34 4.22 -18.36
C ALA A 93 -2.52 4.06 -16.84
N LEU A 94 -1.45 4.21 -16.06
CA LEU A 94 -1.47 4.13 -14.60
C LEU A 94 -2.32 5.24 -13.98
N ARG A 95 -2.13 6.50 -14.44
CA ARG A 95 -2.95 7.64 -14.02
C ARG A 95 -4.44 7.39 -14.28
N ALA A 96 -4.79 6.97 -15.47
CA ALA A 96 -6.19 6.71 -15.84
C ALA A 96 -6.80 5.60 -14.98
N ALA A 97 -6.07 4.54 -14.70
CA ALA A 97 -6.51 3.45 -13.84
C ALA A 97 -6.69 3.91 -12.39
N LEU A 98 -5.77 4.71 -11.85
CA LEU A 98 -5.89 5.23 -10.47
C LEU A 98 -7.09 6.17 -10.34
N LEU A 99 -7.34 7.05 -11.31
CA LEU A 99 -8.54 7.91 -11.34
C LEU A 99 -9.84 7.11 -11.43
N ASP A 100 -9.85 6.02 -12.20
CA ASP A 100 -11.01 5.12 -12.29
C ASP A 100 -11.28 4.41 -10.97
N ARG A 101 -10.26 3.87 -10.31
CA ARG A 101 -10.34 3.28 -8.96
C ARG A 101 -10.81 4.30 -7.92
N LEU A 102 -10.30 5.53 -7.97
CA LEU A 102 -10.74 6.61 -7.07
C LEU A 102 -12.24 6.90 -7.26
N ARG A 103 -12.72 6.96 -8.50
CA ARG A 103 -14.13 7.15 -8.83
C ARG A 103 -15.02 6.03 -8.31
N GLN A 104 -14.52 4.78 -8.34
CA GLN A 104 -15.21 3.59 -7.86
C GLN A 104 -15.15 3.44 -6.33
N ARG A 105 -14.50 4.36 -5.61
CA ARG A 105 -14.28 4.26 -4.17
C ARG A 105 -13.53 2.98 -3.77
N ASP A 106 -12.59 2.55 -4.62
CA ASP A 106 -11.75 1.40 -4.31
C ASP A 106 -10.97 1.64 -3.01
N PRO A 107 -11.05 0.73 -2.03
CA PRO A 107 -10.37 0.87 -0.74
C PRO A 107 -8.86 1.14 -0.84
N GLY A 108 -8.21 0.61 -1.87
CA GLY A 108 -6.78 0.82 -2.12
C GLY A 108 -6.40 2.25 -2.44
N THR A 109 -7.37 3.11 -2.79
CA THR A 109 -7.14 4.55 -2.99
C THR A 109 -7.19 5.37 -1.69
N GLY A 110 -7.53 4.75 -0.56
CA GLY A 110 -7.75 5.42 0.72
C GLY A 110 -8.99 6.31 0.76
N LEU A 111 -9.72 6.48 -0.34
CA LEU A 111 -10.90 7.33 -0.44
C LEU A 111 -12.20 6.50 -0.40
N ASN A 112 -12.40 5.77 0.68
CA ASN A 112 -13.58 4.98 0.93
C ASN A 112 -14.03 5.23 2.38
N ASP A 113 -15.21 5.83 2.57
CA ASP A 113 -15.77 6.23 3.86
C ASP A 113 -16.67 5.16 4.50
N ASP A 114 -16.62 3.91 4.02
CA ASP A 114 -17.18 2.77 4.72
C ASP A 114 -16.46 2.61 6.08
N PRO A 115 -17.18 2.62 7.21
CA PRO A 115 -16.58 2.53 8.53
C PRO A 115 -15.71 1.29 8.74
N GLU A 116 -16.05 0.15 8.12
CA GLU A 116 -15.24 -1.08 8.21
C GLU A 116 -13.91 -0.91 7.45
N ILE A 117 -13.92 -0.23 6.30
CA ILE A 117 -12.70 0.05 5.52
C ILE A 117 -11.82 1.04 6.27
N ILE A 118 -12.39 2.10 6.85
CA ILE A 118 -11.64 3.06 7.67
C ILE A 118 -10.97 2.33 8.84
N ALA A 119 -11.72 1.53 9.60
CA ALA A 119 -11.19 0.77 10.73
C ALA A 119 -10.10 -0.23 10.30
N PHE A 120 -10.28 -0.90 9.16
CA PHE A 120 -9.29 -1.81 8.61
C PHE A 120 -7.97 -1.10 8.23
N LEU A 121 -8.04 0.05 7.58
CA LEU A 121 -6.85 0.83 7.23
C LEU A 121 -6.17 1.42 8.47
N GLN A 122 -6.94 1.83 9.49
CA GLN A 122 -6.42 2.25 10.79
C GLN A 122 -5.70 1.10 11.52
N LEU A 123 -6.25 -0.11 11.49
CA LEU A 123 -5.61 -1.30 12.04
C LEU A 123 -4.21 -1.51 11.43
N ILE A 124 -4.10 -1.38 10.09
CA ILE A 124 -2.83 -1.56 9.39
C ILE A 124 -1.83 -0.46 9.73
N SER A 125 -2.25 0.80 9.70
CA SER A 125 -1.36 1.94 9.96
C SER A 125 -0.97 2.05 11.44
N GLY A 126 -1.84 1.63 12.36
CA GLY A 126 -1.62 1.67 13.81
C GLY A 126 -0.87 0.47 14.38
N THR A 127 -0.62 -0.60 13.58
CA THR A 127 0.08 -1.80 14.03
C THR A 127 1.46 -1.89 13.38
N GLU A 128 2.53 -1.73 14.18
CA GLU A 128 3.90 -1.66 13.68
C GLU A 128 4.29 -2.88 12.83
N SER A 129 3.96 -4.10 13.27
CA SER A 129 4.29 -5.33 12.54
C SER A 129 3.56 -5.43 11.19
N LEU A 130 2.32 -4.92 11.09
CA LEU A 130 1.58 -4.84 9.84
C LEU A 130 2.20 -3.80 8.90
N ALA A 131 2.50 -2.60 9.38
CA ALA A 131 3.14 -1.55 8.60
C ALA A 131 4.52 -1.99 8.08
N ALA A 132 5.33 -2.62 8.93
CA ALA A 132 6.63 -3.18 8.55
C ALA A 132 6.50 -4.27 7.47
N ARG A 133 5.51 -5.17 7.62
CA ARG A 133 5.31 -6.25 6.64
C ARG A 133 4.75 -5.73 5.31
N LEU A 134 3.97 -4.65 5.30
CA LEU A 134 3.45 -4.01 4.10
C LEU A 134 4.59 -3.55 3.16
N THR A 135 5.76 -3.21 3.68
CA THR A 135 6.93 -2.84 2.87
C THR A 135 7.38 -3.95 1.92
N ARG A 136 7.17 -5.22 2.27
CA ARG A 136 7.49 -6.37 1.41
C ARG A 136 6.58 -6.44 0.18
N TYR A 137 5.29 -6.12 0.35
CA TYR A 137 4.33 -6.07 -0.76
C TYR A 137 4.64 -4.88 -1.67
N THR A 138 4.98 -3.73 -1.10
CA THR A 138 5.46 -2.56 -1.83
C THR A 138 6.70 -2.91 -2.69
N ALA A 139 7.69 -3.60 -2.11
CA ALA A 139 8.89 -4.00 -2.84
C ALA A 139 8.57 -4.93 -4.02
N ARG A 140 7.69 -5.92 -3.83
CA ARG A 140 7.26 -6.82 -4.91
C ARG A 140 6.47 -6.10 -6.00
N GLY A 141 5.62 -5.14 -5.63
CA GLY A 141 4.92 -4.28 -6.59
C GLY A 141 5.89 -3.46 -7.44
N ILE A 142 6.94 -2.91 -6.83
CA ILE A 142 8.01 -2.20 -7.54
C ILE A 142 8.74 -3.15 -8.51
N ASP A 143 9.07 -4.38 -8.07
CA ASP A 143 9.73 -5.37 -8.90
C ASP A 143 8.86 -5.75 -10.12
N ALA A 144 7.58 -6.01 -9.90
CA ALA A 144 6.64 -6.37 -10.95
C ALA A 144 6.44 -5.24 -11.97
N LEU A 145 6.28 -3.99 -11.50
CA LEU A 145 6.12 -2.82 -12.37
C LEU A 145 7.41 -2.52 -13.14
N ALA A 146 8.58 -2.62 -12.50
CA ALA A 146 9.85 -2.43 -13.17
C ALA A 146 10.05 -3.42 -14.32
N GLU A 147 9.66 -4.69 -14.13
CA GLU A 147 9.70 -5.69 -15.19
C GLU A 147 8.76 -5.34 -16.36
N ALA A 148 7.51 -4.95 -16.06
CA ALA A 148 6.57 -4.53 -17.11
C ALA A 148 7.04 -3.29 -17.89
N LEU A 149 7.74 -2.36 -17.24
CA LEU A 149 8.35 -1.21 -17.90
C LEU A 149 9.54 -1.63 -18.79
N ARG A 150 10.38 -2.58 -18.36
CA ARG A 150 11.45 -3.15 -19.18
C ARG A 150 10.89 -3.85 -20.43
N GLU A 151 9.86 -4.66 -20.28
CA GLU A 151 9.12 -5.27 -21.39
C GLU A 151 8.59 -4.21 -22.38
N SER A 152 8.35 -2.99 -21.88
CA SER A 152 7.90 -1.84 -22.67
C SER A 152 9.02 -1.05 -23.33
N GLY A 153 10.28 -1.47 -23.17
CA GLY A 153 11.46 -0.87 -23.81
C GLY A 153 12.23 0.14 -22.96
N PHE A 154 11.90 0.29 -21.67
CA PHE A 154 12.68 1.13 -20.76
C PHE A 154 14.00 0.44 -20.38
N ASP A 155 15.08 1.20 -20.23
CA ASP A 155 16.31 0.68 -19.66
C ASP A 155 16.12 0.26 -18.19
N PRO A 156 16.94 -0.66 -17.65
CA PRO A 156 16.74 -1.23 -16.32
C PRO A 156 16.72 -0.19 -15.18
N LEU A 157 17.55 0.86 -15.25
CA LEU A 157 17.63 1.89 -14.22
C LEU A 157 16.39 2.77 -14.25
N THR A 158 16.02 3.28 -15.41
CA THR A 158 14.80 4.09 -15.59
C THR A 158 13.56 3.31 -15.20
N ALA A 159 13.42 2.05 -15.62
CA ALA A 159 12.31 1.19 -15.24
C ALA A 159 12.19 1.03 -13.72
N ARG A 160 13.32 0.78 -13.04
CA ARG A 160 13.36 0.61 -11.57
C ARG A 160 12.99 1.88 -10.83
N LEU A 161 13.58 3.02 -11.22
CA LEU A 161 13.31 4.31 -10.57
C LEU A 161 11.87 4.77 -10.81
N THR A 162 11.35 4.63 -12.03
CA THR A 162 9.96 4.96 -12.35
C THR A 162 9.00 4.08 -11.54
N ALA A 163 9.22 2.77 -11.49
CA ALA A 163 8.39 1.87 -10.73
C ALA A 163 8.37 2.23 -9.23
N ALA A 164 9.53 2.52 -8.64
CA ALA A 164 9.63 2.91 -7.24
C ALA A 164 8.87 4.22 -6.96
N GLN A 165 9.02 5.23 -7.81
CA GLN A 165 8.34 6.51 -7.68
C GLN A 165 6.82 6.35 -7.79
N VAL A 166 6.32 5.65 -8.81
CA VAL A 166 4.88 5.42 -9.00
C VAL A 166 4.26 4.72 -7.81
N ILE A 167 4.80 3.59 -7.39
CA ILE A 167 4.22 2.79 -6.28
C ILE A 167 4.24 3.57 -4.96
N VAL A 168 5.31 4.33 -4.68
CA VAL A 168 5.38 5.15 -3.47
C VAL A 168 4.39 6.32 -3.53
N VAL A 169 4.29 7.00 -4.67
CA VAL A 169 3.34 8.10 -4.87
C VAL A 169 1.89 7.64 -4.71
N GLU A 170 1.50 6.53 -5.35
CA GLU A 170 0.13 5.98 -5.19
C GLU A 170 -0.18 5.65 -3.73
N ARG A 171 0.79 5.06 -3.00
CA ARG A 171 0.63 4.76 -1.59
C ARG A 171 0.48 6.00 -0.72
N GLU A 172 1.29 7.04 -0.96
CA GLU A 172 1.20 8.30 -0.21
C GLU A 172 -0.13 9.01 -0.48
N LEU A 173 -0.61 9.03 -1.72
CA LEU A 173 -1.92 9.58 -2.05
C LEU A 173 -3.05 8.83 -1.33
N ALA A 174 -2.98 7.49 -1.29
CA ALA A 174 -3.95 6.68 -0.56
C ALA A 174 -3.90 6.95 0.95
N PHE A 175 -2.71 7.04 1.54
CA PHE A 175 -2.53 7.37 2.95
C PHE A 175 -3.11 8.76 3.28
N MET A 176 -2.82 9.77 2.48
CA MET A 176 -3.37 11.12 2.66
C MET A 176 -4.90 11.12 2.61
N ASN A 177 -5.50 10.46 1.60
CA ASN A 177 -6.95 10.36 1.51
C ASN A 177 -7.55 9.73 2.76
N HIS A 178 -6.98 8.60 3.23
CA HIS A 178 -7.42 7.94 4.44
C HIS A 178 -7.32 8.85 5.68
N GLN A 179 -6.25 9.62 5.84
CA GLN A 179 -6.10 10.57 6.94
C GLN A 179 -7.20 11.64 6.97
N TYR A 180 -7.60 12.16 5.80
CA TYR A 180 -8.72 13.12 5.73
C TYR A 180 -10.04 12.49 6.18
N LEU A 181 -10.31 11.24 5.79
CA LEU A 181 -11.53 10.53 6.22
C LEU A 181 -11.53 10.23 7.73
N VAL A 182 -10.39 9.85 8.29
CA VAL A 182 -10.21 9.66 9.75
C VAL A 182 -10.47 10.96 10.52
N ASN A 183 -10.12 12.11 9.93
CA ASN A 183 -10.36 13.44 10.51
C ASN A 183 -11.80 13.95 10.30
N GLY A 184 -12.69 13.13 9.71
CA GLY A 184 -14.12 13.41 9.59
C GLY A 184 -14.55 14.03 8.27
N GLU A 185 -13.67 14.16 7.27
CA GLU A 185 -14.09 14.53 5.92
C GLU A 185 -14.85 13.37 5.27
N SER A 186 -15.86 13.69 4.43
CA SER A 186 -16.51 12.66 3.62
C SER A 186 -15.71 12.35 2.35
N ALA A 187 -15.82 11.13 1.86
CA ALA A 187 -15.20 10.76 0.59
C ALA A 187 -15.77 11.57 -0.59
N ALA A 188 -17.02 12.04 -0.50
CA ALA A 188 -17.62 12.87 -1.52
C ALA A 188 -17.00 14.28 -1.56
N ASP A 189 -16.82 14.91 -0.41
CA ASP A 189 -16.22 16.25 -0.31
C ASP A 189 -14.75 16.24 -0.69
N ARG A 190 -14.03 15.16 -0.31
CA ARG A 190 -12.60 15.00 -0.60
C ARG A 190 -12.31 14.65 -2.06
N TYR A 191 -13.24 14.04 -2.79
CA TYR A 191 -13.02 13.53 -4.15
C TYR A 191 -12.40 14.54 -5.13
N PRO A 192 -12.88 15.80 -5.25
CA PRO A 192 -12.29 16.76 -6.19
C PRO A 192 -10.83 17.07 -5.89
N GLU A 193 -10.45 17.16 -4.61
CA GLU A 193 -9.06 17.37 -4.20
C GLU A 193 -8.19 16.14 -4.48
N ALA A 194 -8.72 14.94 -4.23
CA ALA A 194 -8.00 13.69 -4.50
C ALA A 194 -7.71 13.54 -6.01
N VAL A 195 -8.65 13.93 -6.89
CA VAL A 195 -8.41 13.99 -8.34
C VAL A 195 -7.27 14.96 -8.67
N ARG A 196 -7.30 16.20 -8.14
CA ARG A 196 -6.23 17.19 -8.35
C ARG A 196 -4.88 16.71 -7.84
N ALA A 197 -4.86 16.02 -6.71
CA ALA A 197 -3.64 15.46 -6.14
C ALA A 197 -3.04 14.36 -7.03
N ILE A 198 -3.86 13.49 -7.61
CA ILE A 198 -3.41 12.48 -8.58
C ILE A 198 -2.83 13.17 -9.82
N ASP A 199 -3.54 14.14 -10.39
CA ASP A 199 -3.09 14.85 -11.57
C ASP A 199 -1.74 15.53 -11.33
N HIS A 200 -1.63 16.27 -10.24
CA HIS A 200 -0.39 16.93 -9.83
C HIS A 200 0.77 15.95 -9.63
N ALA A 201 0.52 14.84 -8.93
CA ALA A 201 1.54 13.83 -8.66
C ALA A 201 2.05 13.18 -9.96
N PHE A 202 1.17 12.87 -10.91
CA PHE A 202 1.57 12.30 -12.20
C PHE A 202 2.26 13.32 -13.12
N ASP A 203 1.92 14.61 -13.03
CA ASP A 203 2.66 15.67 -13.69
C ASP A 203 4.10 15.77 -13.14
N LEU A 204 4.28 15.73 -11.81
CA LEU A 204 5.62 15.67 -11.20
C LEU A 204 6.42 14.43 -11.63
N LEU A 205 5.78 13.27 -11.76
CA LEU A 205 6.44 12.06 -12.26
C LEU A 205 6.88 12.17 -13.71
N ARG A 206 6.12 12.89 -14.56
CA ARG A 206 6.41 13.07 -15.99
C ARG A 206 7.47 14.11 -16.22
N ASP A 207 7.35 15.27 -15.59
CA ASP A 207 8.10 16.48 -15.91
C ASP A 207 9.30 16.70 -14.96
N GLY A 208 9.45 15.84 -13.96
CA GLY A 208 10.39 16.01 -12.88
C GLY A 208 9.93 17.05 -11.86
N LEU A 209 10.73 17.27 -10.82
CA LEU A 209 10.31 18.16 -9.73
C LEU A 209 10.15 19.63 -10.19
N GLY A 210 10.70 20.04 -11.34
CA GLY A 210 10.50 21.38 -11.92
C GLY A 210 10.67 22.58 -10.96
N ILE A 211 10.81 22.27 -9.67
CA ILE A 211 11.00 23.23 -8.60
C ILE A 211 12.46 23.59 -8.64
N PRO A 212 12.83 24.87 -8.84
CA PRO A 212 14.19 25.29 -8.57
C PRO A 212 14.50 24.85 -7.13
N LEU A 213 15.41 23.91 -6.96
CA LEU A 213 15.96 23.54 -5.65
C LEU A 213 16.85 24.71 -5.12
N GLU A 214 16.42 25.93 -5.30
CA GLU A 214 16.90 27.06 -4.53
C GLU A 214 16.34 26.92 -3.13
N VAL A 215 16.94 26.04 -2.36
CA VAL A 215 16.95 26.17 -0.91
C VAL A 215 17.55 27.53 -0.66
N THR A 216 16.67 28.53 -0.48
CA THR A 216 17.14 29.83 -0.01
C THR A 216 17.86 29.58 1.29
N LYS A 217 19.18 29.83 1.32
CA LYS A 217 20.08 29.66 2.48
C LYS A 217 19.59 30.37 3.76
N LYS A 218 18.43 30.99 3.74
CA LYS A 218 17.91 31.86 4.81
C LYS A 218 17.16 31.18 5.95
N SER A 219 16.76 29.93 5.84
CA SER A 219 15.89 29.33 6.87
C SER A 219 16.59 28.45 7.91
N TRP A 220 17.84 28.03 7.70
CA TRP A 220 18.53 27.20 8.70
C TRP A 220 19.54 27.97 9.55
N GLU A 221 20.11 29.11 9.05
CA GLU A 221 21.05 29.92 9.82
C GLU A 221 20.43 30.62 11.01
N SER A 222 19.10 30.81 11.03
CA SER A 222 18.37 31.42 12.16
C SER A 222 18.04 30.45 13.30
N SER A 223 18.32 29.14 13.14
CA SER A 223 17.96 28.08 14.12
C SER A 223 19.14 27.52 14.89
N VAL A 224 20.37 28.01 14.66
CA VAL A 224 21.54 27.62 15.45
C VAL A 224 21.71 28.56 16.62
N PRO A 225 21.48 28.14 17.89
CA PRO A 225 21.74 28.98 19.03
C PRO A 225 23.24 29.31 19.11
N SER A 226 23.58 30.62 19.13
CA SER A 226 24.94 31.12 19.35
C SER A 226 25.49 30.62 20.68
N ASN A 227 26.29 29.57 20.63
CA ASN A 227 27.02 29.09 21.79
C ASN A 227 28.20 30.05 22.06
N LYS A 228 27.93 31.15 22.83
CA LYS A 228 28.98 31.99 23.37
C LYS A 228 29.83 31.20 24.35
N ARG A 229 30.98 30.70 23.88
CA ARG A 229 32.03 30.20 24.76
C ARG A 229 32.48 31.37 25.68
N GLN A 230 32.09 31.29 26.95
CA GLN A 230 32.70 32.10 27.98
C GLN A 230 34.15 31.65 28.15
N SER A 231 35.08 32.47 27.70
CA SER A 231 36.50 32.33 27.97
C SER A 231 36.75 32.66 29.44
N HIS A 232 36.95 31.65 30.28
CA HIS A 232 37.51 31.82 31.61
C HIS A 232 38.99 32.20 31.45
N ARG A 233 39.34 33.44 31.81
CA ARG A 233 40.68 33.88 32.09
C ARG A 233 41.10 33.34 33.45
N PRO A 234 42.25 32.69 33.65
CA PRO A 234 42.81 32.45 34.96
C PRO A 234 43.41 33.74 35.50
N ALA A 235 43.01 34.12 36.70
CA ALA A 235 43.66 35.18 37.48
C ALA A 235 44.99 34.70 37.98
N SER A 236 46.03 35.45 37.64
CA SER A 236 47.37 35.32 38.27
C SER A 236 47.32 36.06 39.61
N GLY A 237 47.84 35.40 40.65
CA GLY A 237 48.12 35.93 41.98
C GLY A 237 48.82 34.85 42.80
#